data_0f45f5a902706a8155f6c229c8024ef8
#
_entry.id   0f45f5a902706a8155f6c229c8024ef8
#
_cell.length_a   1.000
_cell.length_b   1.000
_cell.length_c   1.000
_cell.angle_alpha   90.00
_cell.angle_beta   90.00
_cell.angle_gamma   90.00
#
_symmetry.space_group_name_H-M   'P 1'
#
loop_
_entity.id
_entity.type
_entity.pdbx_description
1 polymer ?
#
loop_
_entity_poly.entity_id
_entity_poly.type
_entity_poly.pdbx_seq_one_letter_code
_entity_poly.pdbx_strand_id
1 'polypeptide(L)'
;EEEDEIDFLLFPIHAIFFLEELEAKKALPEILEVLSQNEEYYEIIFGDFINEIVNSIVYSFGEHHLDQFFNFLKQPSIYTFSKSYISEAMLLLLKEKPNLREKVQAHYKSLLETFIEKKDDKTLVDQLAYGLIVSDIVELRMNALYPEIKKLYQLRLVDEDVCGTIEEVKKDIFSDPDQIQKDYSLPTASIYGKYEIWKKNYEDFLENEFKELEDEFGDNLFDDFEEDEDF
;
A
#
# COMPACT_ATOMS: atom_id res chain seq x y z
N GLU A 1 -1.06 -25.06 20.63
CA GLU A 1 0.22 -24.28 20.60
C GLU A 1 0.39 -23.54 19.27
N GLU A 2 0.11 -24.14 18.09
CA GLU A 2 0.19 -23.47 16.78
C GLU A 2 -0.94 -22.43 16.59
N GLU A 3 -2.16 -22.70 17.03
CA GLU A 3 -3.26 -21.73 16.98
C GLU A 3 -2.96 -20.47 17.81
N ASP A 4 -2.33 -20.61 18.97
CA ASP A 4 -1.96 -19.48 19.83
C ASP A 4 -0.86 -18.60 19.21
N GLU A 5 0.05 -19.16 18.40
CA GLU A 5 1.09 -18.42 17.68
C GLU A 5 0.52 -17.60 16.52
N ILE A 6 -0.44 -18.14 15.77
CA ILE A 6 -1.12 -17.44 14.67
C ILE A 6 -1.92 -16.25 15.20
N ASP A 7 -2.68 -16.42 16.29
CA ASP A 7 -3.46 -15.33 16.90
C ASP A 7 -2.54 -14.16 17.34
N PHE A 8 -1.32 -14.47 17.81
CA PHE A 8 -0.35 -13.44 18.19
C PHE A 8 0.18 -12.66 16.98
N LEU A 9 0.39 -13.32 15.84
CA LEU A 9 0.85 -12.67 14.60
C LEU A 9 -0.18 -11.68 14.03
N LEU A 10 -1.48 -11.93 14.24
CA LEU A 10 -2.55 -11.08 13.72
C LEU A 10 -2.89 -9.87 14.62
N PHE A 11 -2.28 -9.79 15.81
CA PHE A 11 -2.51 -8.69 16.74
C PHE A 11 -2.32 -7.29 16.12
N PRO A 12 -1.31 -7.02 15.26
CA PRO A 12 -1.16 -5.70 14.63
C PRO A 12 -2.37 -5.29 13.79
N ILE A 13 -2.96 -6.20 13.02
CA ILE A 13 -4.15 -5.93 12.20
C ILE A 13 -5.34 -5.58 13.10
N HIS A 14 -5.57 -6.39 14.13
CA HIS A 14 -6.64 -6.17 15.09
C HIS A 14 -6.49 -4.81 15.79
N ALA A 15 -5.26 -4.47 16.22
CA ALA A 15 -4.98 -3.19 16.86
C ALA A 15 -5.26 -2.02 15.92
N ILE A 16 -4.86 -2.10 14.64
CA ILE A 16 -5.12 -1.07 13.64
C ILE A 16 -6.61 -0.87 13.44
N PHE A 17 -7.40 -1.94 13.29
CA PHE A 17 -8.84 -1.84 13.13
C PHE A 17 -9.53 -1.19 14.32
N PHE A 18 -9.14 -1.54 15.55
CA PHE A 18 -9.69 -0.92 16.75
C PHE A 18 -9.30 0.55 16.88
N LEU A 19 -8.04 0.90 16.57
CA LEU A 19 -7.57 2.27 16.62
C LEU A 19 -8.30 3.16 15.60
N GLU A 20 -8.63 2.60 14.45
CA GLU A 20 -9.41 3.29 13.43
C GLU A 20 -10.87 3.47 13.85
N GLU A 21 -11.54 2.39 14.33
CA GLU A 21 -12.93 2.44 14.82
C GLU A 21 -13.10 3.45 15.97
N LEU A 22 -12.09 3.55 16.83
CA LEU A 22 -12.04 4.51 17.93
C LEU A 22 -11.66 5.93 17.49
N GLU A 23 -11.42 6.15 16.19
CA GLU A 23 -10.87 7.40 15.65
C GLU A 23 -9.61 7.88 16.42
N ALA A 24 -8.76 6.94 16.83
CA ALA A 24 -7.58 7.19 17.66
C ALA A 24 -6.46 7.88 16.85
N LYS A 25 -6.72 9.08 16.32
CA LYS A 25 -5.83 9.83 15.43
C LYS A 25 -4.41 10.03 15.97
N LYS A 26 -4.24 9.99 17.30
CA LYS A 26 -2.93 10.12 17.95
C LYS A 26 -2.05 8.87 17.79
N ALA A 27 -2.64 7.74 17.44
CA ALA A 27 -1.92 6.48 17.19
C ALA A 27 -1.37 6.36 15.76
N LEU A 28 -1.58 7.36 14.90
CA LEU A 28 -1.07 7.31 13.53
C LEU A 28 0.45 7.13 13.43
N PRO A 29 1.30 7.74 14.29
CA PRO A 29 2.73 7.47 14.25
C PRO A 29 3.08 6.00 14.49
N GLU A 30 2.43 5.34 15.44
CA GLU A 30 2.62 3.93 15.77
C GLU A 30 2.10 3.03 14.64
N ILE A 31 0.98 3.38 14.00
CA ILE A 31 0.48 2.69 12.82
C ILE A 31 1.49 2.80 11.67
N LEU A 32 2.04 3.99 11.41
CA LEU A 32 3.06 4.18 10.37
C LEU A 32 4.36 3.44 10.70
N GLU A 33 4.72 3.27 11.98
CA GLU A 33 5.85 2.44 12.40
C GLU A 33 5.62 0.97 12.04
N VAL A 34 4.42 0.44 12.26
CA VAL A 34 4.04 -0.91 11.81
C VAL A 34 4.12 -1.01 10.28
N LEU A 35 3.64 -0.01 9.54
CA LEU A 35 3.73 0.03 8.07
C LEU A 35 5.16 0.30 7.54
N SER A 36 6.14 0.59 8.39
CA SER A 36 7.54 0.80 7.99
C SER A 36 8.38 -0.47 7.99
N GLN A 37 7.78 -1.61 8.34
CA GLN A 37 8.49 -2.88 8.42
C GLN A 37 8.90 -3.40 7.02
N ASN A 38 9.70 -4.48 7.02
CA ASN A 38 10.23 -5.07 5.80
C ASN A 38 9.18 -5.93 5.05
N GLU A 39 9.56 -6.42 3.88
CA GLU A 39 8.75 -7.27 3.01
C GLU A 39 8.26 -8.53 3.73
N GLU A 40 9.15 -9.27 4.39
CA GLU A 40 8.82 -10.50 5.13
C GLU A 40 7.71 -10.26 6.18
N TYR A 41 7.80 -9.13 6.90
CA TYR A 41 6.76 -8.75 7.86
C TYR A 41 5.42 -8.49 7.15
N TYR A 42 5.46 -7.84 6.00
CA TYR A 42 4.25 -7.56 5.22
C TYR A 42 3.57 -8.83 4.72
N GLU A 43 4.34 -9.78 4.19
CA GLU A 43 3.82 -11.05 3.70
C GLU A 43 3.18 -11.87 4.83
N ILE A 44 3.85 -11.97 5.98
CA ILE A 44 3.36 -12.77 7.11
C ILE A 44 2.13 -12.13 7.79
N ILE A 45 2.15 -10.80 8.00
CA ILE A 45 1.13 -10.14 8.83
C ILE A 45 -0.06 -9.67 7.99
N PHE A 46 0.19 -9.07 6.83
CA PHE A 46 -0.86 -8.40 6.07
C PHE A 46 -1.31 -9.18 4.83
N GLY A 47 -0.40 -9.95 4.21
CA GLY A 47 -0.67 -10.60 2.95
C GLY A 47 -1.33 -9.66 1.93
N ASP A 48 -2.26 -10.17 1.15
CA ASP A 48 -2.99 -9.41 0.13
C ASP A 48 -3.96 -8.36 0.70
N PHE A 49 -4.21 -8.40 2.01
CA PHE A 49 -5.17 -7.49 2.67
C PHE A 49 -4.60 -6.11 2.99
N ILE A 50 -3.32 -5.87 2.76
CA ILE A 50 -2.64 -4.60 3.09
C ILE A 50 -3.27 -3.39 2.42
N ASN A 51 -3.77 -3.53 1.18
CA ASN A 51 -4.41 -2.44 0.45
C ASN A 51 -5.65 -1.89 1.17
N GLU A 52 -6.51 -2.78 1.66
CA GLU A 52 -7.72 -2.41 2.39
C GLU A 52 -7.38 -1.70 3.68
N ILE A 53 -6.35 -2.18 4.40
CA ILE A 53 -5.87 -1.58 5.65
C ILE A 53 -5.37 -0.16 5.38
N VAL A 54 -4.46 0.02 4.41
CA VAL A 54 -3.86 1.33 4.12
C VAL A 54 -4.91 2.30 3.58
N ASN A 55 -5.78 1.84 2.66
CA ASN A 55 -6.89 2.65 2.15
C ASN A 55 -7.78 3.17 3.28
N SER A 56 -8.10 2.31 4.25
CA SER A 56 -8.93 2.65 5.39
C SER A 56 -8.26 3.69 6.30
N ILE A 57 -6.98 3.49 6.61
CA ILE A 57 -6.18 4.41 7.43
C ILE A 57 -6.07 5.79 6.76
N VAL A 58 -5.71 5.82 5.48
CA VAL A 58 -5.56 7.09 4.74
C VAL A 58 -6.90 7.80 4.58
N TYR A 59 -7.99 7.07 4.35
CA TYR A 59 -9.33 7.64 4.28
C TYR A 59 -9.76 8.28 5.60
N SER A 60 -9.55 7.55 6.73
CA SER A 60 -10.00 7.98 8.07
C SER A 60 -9.15 9.12 8.64
N PHE A 61 -7.82 9.08 8.43
CA PHE A 61 -6.90 10.01 9.07
C PHE A 61 -6.32 11.07 8.11
N GLY A 62 -6.37 10.83 6.78
CA GLY A 62 -5.67 11.62 5.78
C GLY A 62 -6.03 13.09 5.76
N GLU A 63 -7.30 13.45 6.00
CA GLU A 63 -7.75 14.85 5.95
C GLU A 63 -6.94 15.79 6.85
N HIS A 64 -6.53 15.30 8.02
CA HIS A 64 -5.85 16.08 9.05
C HIS A 64 -4.36 15.75 9.21
N HIS A 65 -3.89 14.67 8.57
CA HIS A 65 -2.56 14.10 8.79
C HIS A 65 -1.75 13.88 7.52
N LEU A 66 -2.05 14.60 6.42
CA LEU A 66 -1.31 14.50 5.16
C LEU A 66 0.20 14.66 5.37
N ASP A 67 0.63 15.58 6.24
CA ASP A 67 2.06 15.78 6.54
C ASP A 67 2.74 14.50 7.02
N GLN A 68 2.06 13.69 7.86
CA GLN A 68 2.62 12.46 8.40
C GLN A 68 2.76 11.39 7.31
N PHE A 69 1.74 11.22 6.46
CA PHE A 69 1.80 10.28 5.33
C PHE A 69 2.90 10.67 4.34
N PHE A 70 2.99 11.94 3.95
CA PHE A 70 4.03 12.37 3.02
C PHE A 70 5.43 12.40 3.64
N ASN A 71 5.55 12.59 4.95
CA ASN A 71 6.82 12.41 5.65
C ASN A 71 7.25 10.94 5.67
N PHE A 72 6.30 10.00 5.82
CA PHE A 72 6.57 8.57 5.68
C PHE A 72 7.14 8.24 4.29
N LEU A 73 6.54 8.74 3.21
CA LEU A 73 7.03 8.52 1.84
C LEU A 73 8.46 9.04 1.62
N LYS A 74 8.92 10.02 2.41
CA LYS A 74 10.27 10.59 2.36
C LYS A 74 11.29 9.84 3.22
N GLN A 75 10.88 8.84 3.98
CA GLN A 75 11.81 8.08 4.83
C GLN A 75 12.68 7.14 3.98
N PRO A 76 13.97 7.00 4.35
CA PRO A 76 14.86 6.03 3.72
C PRO A 76 14.53 4.61 4.15
N SER A 77 14.92 3.64 3.33
CA SER A 77 14.86 2.21 3.64
C SER A 77 13.45 1.66 3.99
N ILE A 78 12.40 2.36 3.59
CA ILE A 78 11.02 1.85 3.69
C ILE A 78 10.78 0.90 2.51
N TYR A 79 10.11 -0.23 2.79
CA TYR A 79 9.69 -1.19 1.78
C TYR A 79 8.90 -0.50 0.64
N THR A 80 9.24 -0.85 -0.60
CA THR A 80 8.69 -0.21 -1.81
C THR A 80 7.17 -0.15 -1.80
N PHE A 81 6.52 -1.27 -1.54
CA PHE A 81 5.07 -1.35 -1.57
C PHE A 81 4.39 -0.64 -0.41
N SER A 82 5.05 -0.50 0.75
CA SER A 82 4.53 0.35 1.83
C SER A 82 4.34 1.80 1.38
N LYS A 83 5.29 2.30 0.56
CA LYS A 83 5.18 3.65 -0.03
C LYS A 83 4.09 3.70 -1.09
N SER A 84 4.03 2.69 -1.97
CA SER A 84 3.05 2.70 -3.07
C SER A 84 1.62 2.64 -2.55
N TYR A 85 1.30 1.79 -1.58
CA TYR A 85 -0.04 1.70 -1.00
C TYR A 85 -0.52 3.02 -0.39
N ILE A 86 0.36 3.74 0.33
CA ILE A 86 0.01 5.07 0.87
C ILE A 86 -0.22 6.07 -0.26
N SER A 87 0.57 6.05 -1.32
CA SER A 87 0.39 6.93 -2.48
C SER A 87 -0.90 6.59 -3.22
N GLU A 88 -1.16 5.31 -3.48
CA GLU A 88 -2.39 4.85 -4.13
C GLU A 88 -3.64 5.25 -3.34
N ALA A 89 -3.62 5.13 -2.01
CA ALA A 89 -4.75 5.51 -1.15
C ALA A 89 -5.11 7.01 -1.25
N MET A 90 -4.21 7.88 -1.75
CA MET A 90 -4.54 9.27 -2.02
C MET A 90 -5.54 9.43 -3.17
N LEU A 91 -5.62 8.45 -4.12
CA LEU A 91 -6.63 8.47 -5.18
C LEU A 91 -8.02 8.33 -4.56
N LEU A 92 -8.19 7.37 -3.65
CA LEU A 92 -9.45 7.18 -2.92
C LEU A 92 -9.79 8.40 -2.06
N LEU A 93 -8.83 8.92 -1.32
CA LEU A 93 -9.02 10.12 -0.49
C LEU A 93 -9.50 11.29 -1.33
N LEU A 94 -8.93 11.53 -2.50
CA LEU A 94 -9.29 12.65 -3.36
C LEU A 94 -10.59 12.44 -4.15
N LYS A 95 -10.97 11.18 -4.43
CA LYS A 95 -12.28 10.84 -4.97
C LYS A 95 -13.39 11.29 -4.01
N GLU A 96 -13.21 11.04 -2.72
CA GLU A 96 -14.20 11.34 -1.68
C GLU A 96 -14.08 12.77 -1.12
N LYS A 97 -12.86 13.32 -1.07
CA LYS A 97 -12.57 14.65 -0.52
C LYS A 97 -11.82 15.52 -1.54
N PRO A 98 -12.46 15.88 -2.66
CA PRO A 98 -11.80 16.62 -3.76
C PRO A 98 -11.28 18.00 -3.35
N ASN A 99 -11.82 18.57 -2.26
CA ASN A 99 -11.34 19.83 -1.67
C ASN A 99 -9.90 19.75 -1.13
N LEU A 100 -9.35 18.53 -0.91
CA LEU A 100 -7.96 18.33 -0.49
C LEU A 100 -6.95 18.34 -1.64
N ARG A 101 -7.42 18.39 -2.90
CA ARG A 101 -6.61 18.24 -4.10
C ARG A 101 -5.39 19.17 -4.15
N GLU A 102 -5.58 20.46 -3.91
CA GLU A 102 -4.47 21.43 -3.94
C GLU A 102 -3.43 21.12 -2.85
N LYS A 103 -3.87 20.73 -1.66
CA LYS A 103 -3.00 20.38 -0.54
C LYS A 103 -2.21 19.11 -0.84
N VAL A 104 -2.87 18.05 -1.34
CA VAL A 104 -2.20 16.80 -1.74
C VAL A 104 -1.21 17.05 -2.88
N GLN A 105 -1.58 17.86 -3.88
CA GLN A 105 -0.68 18.22 -4.98
C GLN A 105 0.58 18.97 -4.48
N ALA A 106 0.44 19.87 -3.51
CA ALA A 106 1.57 20.56 -2.91
C ALA A 106 2.51 19.58 -2.16
N HIS A 107 1.93 18.58 -1.47
CA HIS A 107 2.72 17.52 -0.83
C HIS A 107 3.46 16.65 -1.83
N TYR A 108 2.80 16.20 -2.91
CA TYR A 108 3.48 15.46 -3.99
C TYR A 108 4.60 16.29 -4.61
N LYS A 109 4.39 17.59 -4.85
CA LYS A 109 5.45 18.46 -5.33
C LYS A 109 6.68 18.42 -4.42
N SER A 110 6.47 18.63 -3.12
CA SER A 110 7.55 18.56 -2.13
C SER A 110 8.21 17.19 -2.04
N LEU A 111 7.45 16.10 -2.25
CA LEU A 111 7.99 14.74 -2.32
C LEU A 111 8.91 14.57 -3.53
N LEU A 112 8.46 14.94 -4.73
CA LEU A 112 9.26 14.84 -5.96
C LEU A 112 10.52 15.71 -5.90
N GLU A 113 10.41 16.93 -5.34
CA GLU A 113 11.57 17.81 -5.10
C GLU A 113 12.57 17.12 -4.16
N THR A 114 12.11 16.46 -3.08
CA THR A 114 12.97 15.69 -2.17
C THR A 114 13.69 14.55 -2.89
N PHE A 115 13.01 13.81 -3.76
CA PHE A 115 13.59 12.73 -4.55
C PHE A 115 14.67 13.24 -5.50
N ILE A 116 14.43 14.39 -6.13
CA ILE A 116 15.42 15.04 -7.02
C ILE A 116 16.64 15.52 -6.24
N GLU A 117 16.46 16.18 -5.11
CA GLU A 117 17.54 16.69 -4.26
C GLU A 117 18.40 15.56 -3.71
N LYS A 118 17.77 14.46 -3.29
CA LYS A 118 18.43 13.29 -2.69
C LYS A 118 18.74 12.17 -3.68
N LYS A 119 18.88 12.48 -4.96
CA LYS A 119 19.13 11.50 -6.06
C LYS A 119 20.36 10.60 -5.85
N ASP A 120 21.30 11.00 -5.02
CA ASP A 120 22.52 10.24 -4.72
C ASP A 120 22.41 9.45 -3.38
N ASP A 121 21.31 9.57 -2.66
CA ASP A 121 21.03 8.84 -1.42
C ASP A 121 20.48 7.45 -1.71
N LYS A 122 21.35 6.45 -1.71
CA LYS A 122 21.01 5.05 -2.02
C LYS A 122 20.00 4.41 -1.05
N THR A 123 19.77 5.00 0.10
CA THR A 123 18.80 4.49 1.08
C THR A 123 17.40 5.03 0.81
N LEU A 124 17.29 6.11 0.05
CA LEU A 124 16.02 6.73 -0.33
C LEU A 124 15.64 6.42 -1.77
N VAL A 125 16.63 6.36 -2.69
CA VAL A 125 16.37 6.10 -4.12
C VAL A 125 15.85 4.69 -4.33
N ASP A 126 14.61 4.63 -4.78
CA ASP A 126 13.86 3.43 -5.12
C ASP A 126 13.10 3.72 -6.42
N GLN A 127 13.64 3.24 -7.55
CA GLN A 127 13.08 3.54 -8.88
C GLN A 127 11.67 2.95 -9.05
N LEU A 128 11.42 1.77 -8.48
CA LEU A 128 10.12 1.11 -8.51
C LEU A 128 9.08 1.93 -7.73
N ALA A 129 9.38 2.28 -6.46
CA ALA A 129 8.48 3.12 -5.66
C ALA A 129 8.21 4.48 -6.33
N TYR A 130 9.24 5.09 -6.94
CA TYR A 130 9.08 6.38 -7.62
C TYR A 130 8.22 6.24 -8.88
N GLY A 131 8.36 5.13 -9.64
CA GLY A 131 7.52 4.81 -10.79
C GLY A 131 6.05 4.65 -10.40
N LEU A 132 5.77 3.88 -9.34
CA LEU A 132 4.42 3.69 -8.80
C LEU A 132 3.79 5.02 -8.35
N ILE A 133 4.52 5.85 -7.61
CA ILE A 133 4.06 7.18 -7.19
C ILE A 133 3.79 8.10 -8.38
N VAL A 134 4.65 8.06 -9.42
CA VAL A 134 4.41 8.82 -10.66
C VAL A 134 3.15 8.34 -11.36
N SER A 135 2.89 7.03 -11.39
CA SER A 135 1.66 6.44 -11.94
C SER A 135 0.42 6.99 -11.23
N ASP A 136 0.43 7.07 -9.89
CA ASP A 136 -0.67 7.63 -9.10
C ASP A 136 -0.89 9.12 -9.41
N ILE A 137 0.18 9.91 -9.50
CA ILE A 137 0.12 11.33 -9.87
C ILE A 137 -0.48 11.52 -11.27
N VAL A 138 -0.14 10.63 -12.21
CA VAL A 138 -0.70 10.61 -13.58
C VAL A 138 -2.18 10.26 -13.52
N GLU A 139 -2.56 9.24 -12.78
CA GLU A 139 -3.97 8.85 -12.59
C GLU A 139 -4.79 9.99 -12.00
N LEU A 140 -4.23 10.73 -11.04
CA LEU A 140 -4.83 11.93 -10.47
C LEU A 140 -4.87 13.13 -11.42
N ARG A 141 -4.29 13.07 -12.62
CA ARG A 141 -4.20 14.19 -13.57
C ARG A 141 -3.61 15.46 -12.95
N MET A 142 -2.57 15.32 -12.11
CA MET A 142 -1.86 16.45 -11.49
C MET A 142 -0.84 17.05 -12.44
N ASN A 143 -1.28 17.56 -13.60
CA ASN A 143 -0.45 18.05 -14.68
C ASN A 143 0.53 19.18 -14.30
N ALA A 144 0.23 19.92 -13.24
CA ALA A 144 1.14 20.94 -12.70
C ALA A 144 2.46 20.34 -12.17
N LEU A 145 2.51 19.01 -11.90
CA LEU A 145 3.71 18.31 -11.42
C LEU A 145 4.57 17.73 -12.56
N TYR A 146 4.14 17.91 -13.82
CA TYR A 146 4.88 17.37 -14.97
C TYR A 146 6.34 17.85 -15.05
N PRO A 147 6.70 19.10 -14.69
CA PRO A 147 8.11 19.53 -14.68
C PRO A 147 9.01 18.70 -13.75
N GLU A 148 8.53 18.40 -12.54
CA GLU A 148 9.23 17.59 -11.55
C GLU A 148 9.33 16.12 -12.02
N ILE A 149 8.24 15.56 -12.53
CA ILE A 149 8.21 14.20 -13.11
C ILE A 149 9.25 14.11 -14.26
N LYS A 150 9.23 15.04 -15.20
CA LYS A 150 10.20 15.09 -16.30
C LYS A 150 11.65 15.11 -15.79
N LYS A 151 11.89 15.79 -14.65
CA LYS A 151 13.22 15.83 -14.05
C LYS A 151 13.65 14.49 -13.48
N LEU A 152 12.72 13.72 -12.87
CA LEU A 152 13.00 12.36 -12.41
C LEU A 152 13.41 11.44 -13.57
N TYR A 153 12.73 11.50 -14.72
CA TYR A 153 13.10 10.74 -15.94
C TYR A 153 14.49 11.14 -16.45
N GLN A 154 14.79 12.44 -16.51
CA GLN A 154 16.11 12.92 -16.93
C GLN A 154 17.24 12.42 -16.04
N LEU A 155 16.95 12.21 -14.74
CA LEU A 155 17.89 11.70 -13.76
C LEU A 155 17.89 10.16 -13.66
N ARG A 156 17.01 9.47 -14.44
CA ARG A 156 16.82 8.01 -14.40
C ARG A 156 16.48 7.50 -13.00
N LEU A 157 15.58 8.19 -12.33
CA LEU A 157 15.13 7.87 -10.97
C LEU A 157 13.81 7.11 -10.93
N VAL A 158 13.17 6.86 -12.06
CA VAL A 158 11.90 6.13 -12.16
C VAL A 158 12.09 4.86 -12.98
N ASP A 159 11.29 3.85 -12.66
CA ASP A 159 11.16 2.62 -13.43
C ASP A 159 10.11 2.82 -14.53
N GLU A 160 10.57 2.87 -15.80
CA GLU A 160 9.71 3.09 -16.97
C GLU A 160 8.84 1.86 -17.29
N ASP A 161 9.21 0.66 -16.84
CA ASP A 161 8.38 -0.54 -17.02
C ASP A 161 7.09 -0.46 -16.20
N VAL A 162 7.08 0.34 -15.12
CA VAL A 162 5.95 0.53 -14.23
C VAL A 162 5.08 1.73 -14.62
N CYS A 163 5.70 2.88 -14.85
CA CYS A 163 4.95 4.13 -15.11
C CYS A 163 4.89 4.53 -16.58
N GLY A 164 5.49 3.74 -17.49
CA GLY A 164 5.58 4.05 -18.92
C GLY A 164 6.67 5.07 -19.24
N THR A 165 6.83 5.33 -20.54
CA THR A 165 7.76 6.34 -21.05
C THR A 165 7.30 7.76 -20.72
N ILE A 166 8.24 8.72 -20.75
CA ILE A 166 7.88 10.14 -20.48
C ILE A 166 6.87 10.70 -21.48
N GLU A 167 6.84 10.19 -22.72
CA GLU A 167 5.87 10.54 -23.75
C GLU A 167 4.46 10.04 -23.39
N GLU A 168 4.35 8.81 -22.90
CA GLU A 168 3.09 8.22 -22.43
C GLU A 168 2.59 8.96 -21.20
N VAL A 169 3.45 9.15 -20.20
CA VAL A 169 3.13 9.95 -18.99
C VAL A 169 2.65 11.35 -19.37
N LYS A 170 3.31 12.01 -20.32
CA LYS A 170 2.88 13.32 -20.81
C LYS A 170 1.48 13.28 -21.42
N LYS A 171 1.23 12.29 -22.27
CA LYS A 171 -0.08 12.11 -22.91
C LYS A 171 -1.17 11.92 -21.87
N ASP A 172 -0.92 11.05 -20.91
CA ASP A 172 -1.93 10.63 -19.95
C ASP A 172 -2.20 11.69 -18.86
N ILE A 173 -1.18 12.35 -18.32
CA ILE A 173 -1.36 13.39 -17.30
C ILE A 173 -2.12 14.63 -17.81
N PHE A 174 -2.07 14.87 -19.15
CA PHE A 174 -2.80 15.96 -19.80
C PHE A 174 -4.10 15.50 -20.49
N SER A 175 -4.47 14.21 -20.35
CA SER A 175 -5.74 13.70 -20.88
C SER A 175 -6.94 14.18 -20.07
N ASP A 176 -8.14 13.92 -20.60
CA ASP A 176 -9.40 14.32 -19.96
C ASP A 176 -9.57 13.60 -18.62
N PRO A 177 -9.88 14.32 -17.53
CA PRO A 177 -10.15 13.74 -16.21
C PRO A 177 -11.27 12.70 -16.19
N ASP A 178 -12.26 12.81 -17.09
CA ASP A 178 -13.40 11.89 -17.17
C ASP A 178 -13.00 10.46 -17.63
N GLN A 179 -11.73 10.25 -17.98
CA GLN A 179 -11.18 8.95 -18.38
C GLN A 179 -10.50 8.18 -17.23
N ILE A 180 -10.60 8.63 -15.98
CA ILE A 180 -10.08 7.88 -14.82
C ILE A 180 -10.83 6.56 -14.70
N GLN A 181 -10.12 5.43 -14.95
CA GLN A 181 -10.74 4.12 -15.12
C GLN A 181 -10.70 3.22 -13.87
N LYS A 182 -9.94 3.57 -12.84
CA LYS A 182 -9.86 2.72 -11.64
C LYS A 182 -11.12 2.89 -10.79
N ASP A 183 -11.83 1.79 -10.59
CA ASP A 183 -12.99 1.74 -9.68
C ASP A 183 -12.49 1.44 -8.25
N TYR A 184 -12.25 2.51 -7.50
CA TYR A 184 -11.88 2.39 -6.10
C TYR A 184 -13.13 2.25 -5.25
N SER A 185 -13.28 1.11 -4.59
CA SER A 185 -14.31 0.89 -3.58
C SER A 185 -13.97 1.67 -2.31
N LEU A 186 -14.99 2.27 -1.67
CA LEU A 186 -14.80 2.84 -0.34
C LEU A 186 -14.44 1.74 0.66
N PRO A 187 -13.51 2.02 1.58
CA PRO A 187 -13.22 1.09 2.66
C PRO A 187 -14.48 0.77 3.45
N THR A 188 -14.62 -0.47 3.86
CA THR A 188 -15.73 -0.87 4.72
C THR A 188 -15.66 -0.09 6.04
N ALA A 189 -16.74 0.65 6.36
CA ALA A 189 -16.75 1.57 7.49
C ALA A 189 -16.77 0.88 8.86
N SER A 190 -17.33 -0.34 8.97
CA SER A 190 -17.45 -1.03 10.24
C SER A 190 -16.32 -2.03 10.47
N ILE A 191 -15.85 -2.13 11.70
CA ILE A 191 -14.88 -3.14 12.13
C ILE A 191 -15.32 -4.56 11.77
N TYR A 192 -16.61 -4.89 11.94
CA TYR A 192 -17.15 -6.20 11.57
C TYR A 192 -17.01 -6.47 10.09
N GLY A 193 -17.33 -5.50 9.23
CA GLY A 193 -17.17 -5.66 7.79
C GLY A 193 -15.71 -5.84 7.38
N LYS A 194 -14.78 -5.18 8.05
CA LYS A 194 -13.34 -5.36 7.81
C LYS A 194 -12.88 -6.78 8.19
N TYR A 195 -13.35 -7.29 9.33
CA TYR A 195 -13.08 -8.67 9.75
C TYR A 195 -13.67 -9.70 8.79
N GLU A 196 -14.88 -9.50 8.28
CA GLU A 196 -15.50 -10.41 7.31
C GLU A 196 -14.70 -10.47 6.01
N ILE A 197 -14.24 -9.33 5.50
CA ILE A 197 -13.40 -9.26 4.30
C ILE A 197 -12.04 -9.93 4.57
N TRP A 198 -11.40 -9.58 5.69
CA TRP A 198 -10.12 -10.14 6.07
C TRP A 198 -10.20 -11.66 6.24
N LYS A 199 -11.21 -12.15 6.98
CA LYS A 199 -11.43 -13.58 7.19
C LYS A 199 -11.58 -14.33 5.87
N LYS A 200 -12.39 -13.80 4.95
CA LYS A 200 -12.57 -14.39 3.64
C LYS A 200 -11.25 -14.47 2.86
N ASN A 201 -10.48 -13.38 2.82
CA ASN A 201 -9.19 -13.36 2.11
C ASN A 201 -8.20 -14.34 2.72
N TYR A 202 -8.20 -14.47 4.06
CA TYR A 202 -7.36 -15.43 4.78
C TYR A 202 -7.77 -16.89 4.50
N GLU A 203 -9.07 -17.18 4.48
CA GLU A 203 -9.59 -18.50 4.10
C GLU A 203 -9.22 -18.83 2.64
N ASP A 204 -9.40 -17.89 1.70
CA ASP A 204 -9.01 -18.04 0.30
C ASP A 204 -7.50 -18.26 0.13
N PHE A 205 -6.66 -17.58 0.94
CA PHE A 205 -5.22 -17.77 0.97
C PHE A 205 -4.85 -19.17 1.44
N LEU A 206 -5.40 -19.64 2.57
CA LEU A 206 -5.15 -20.99 3.08
C LEU A 206 -5.58 -22.08 2.09
N GLU A 207 -6.75 -21.94 1.44
CA GLU A 207 -7.21 -22.89 0.43
C GLU A 207 -6.25 -22.97 -0.77
N ASN A 208 -5.65 -21.85 -1.18
CA ASN A 208 -4.69 -21.82 -2.27
C ASN A 208 -3.36 -22.44 -1.87
N GLU A 209 -2.83 -22.13 -0.68
CA GLU A 209 -1.62 -22.76 -0.12
C GLU A 209 -1.77 -24.27 -0.03
N PHE A 210 -2.91 -24.77 0.48
CA PHE A 210 -3.19 -26.19 0.55
C PHE A 210 -3.23 -26.85 -0.84
N LYS A 211 -3.84 -26.22 -1.83
CA LYS A 211 -3.85 -26.72 -3.21
C LYS A 211 -2.46 -26.78 -3.83
N GLU A 212 -1.63 -25.76 -3.60
CA GLU A 212 -0.24 -25.76 -4.09
C GLU A 212 0.58 -26.88 -3.45
N LEU A 213 0.39 -27.13 -2.15
CA LEU A 213 1.02 -28.26 -1.44
C LEU A 213 0.51 -29.62 -1.96
N GLU A 214 -0.78 -29.79 -2.20
CA GLU A 214 -1.34 -31.00 -2.81
C GLU A 214 -0.77 -31.22 -4.22
N ASP A 215 -0.66 -30.17 -5.04
CA ASP A 215 -0.09 -30.26 -6.39
C ASP A 215 1.43 -30.59 -6.36
N GLU A 216 2.17 -30.08 -5.37
CA GLU A 216 3.62 -30.29 -5.24
C GLU A 216 3.97 -31.68 -4.66
N PHE A 217 3.21 -32.17 -3.67
CA PHE A 217 3.52 -33.39 -2.93
C PHE A 217 2.58 -34.57 -3.25
N GLY A 218 1.48 -34.34 -3.98
CA GLY A 218 0.50 -35.37 -4.34
C GLY A 218 -0.39 -35.79 -3.16
N ASP A 219 -1.38 -36.68 -3.44
CA ASP A 219 -2.37 -37.15 -2.45
C ASP A 219 -1.81 -37.88 -1.21
N ASN A 220 -0.49 -38.00 -1.08
CA ASN A 220 0.17 -38.76 0.00
C ASN A 220 0.53 -37.92 1.23
N LEU A 221 0.24 -36.62 1.27
CA LEU A 221 0.66 -35.73 2.36
C LEU A 221 0.02 -36.11 3.72
N PHE A 222 -1.13 -36.78 3.70
CA PHE A 222 -1.90 -37.14 4.90
C PHE A 222 -1.83 -38.65 5.25
N ASP A 223 -1.36 -39.51 4.36
CA ASP A 223 -1.29 -40.96 4.64
C ASP A 223 -0.21 -41.33 5.68
N ASP A 224 0.82 -40.49 5.88
CA ASP A 224 1.89 -40.75 6.85
C ASP A 224 1.53 -40.37 8.31
N PHE A 225 0.42 -39.65 8.56
CA PHE A 225 0.00 -39.23 9.89
C PHE A 225 -0.99 -40.19 10.59
N GLU A 226 -1.56 -41.17 9.89
CA GLU A 226 -2.52 -42.12 10.49
C GLU A 226 -1.88 -43.38 11.10
N GLU A 227 -0.55 -43.60 11.01
CA GLU A 227 0.08 -44.86 11.46
C GLU A 227 0.63 -44.84 12.92
N ASP A 228 0.55 -43.75 13.69
CA ASP A 228 1.13 -43.69 15.05
C ASP A 228 0.10 -43.68 16.22
N GLU A 229 -1.13 -44.18 16.03
CA GLU A 229 -2.10 -44.35 17.13
C GLU A 229 -2.05 -45.74 17.81
N ASP A 230 -0.91 -46.45 17.81
CA ASP A 230 -0.75 -47.66 18.59
C ASP A 230 0.44 -47.53 19.57
N PHE A 231 0.21 -46.80 20.69
CA PHE A 231 0.93 -47.05 21.97
C PHE A 231 0.10 -46.69 23.18
#